data_273c346e2976b2a56057ec76f71c34b3
#
_entry.id   273c346e2976b2a56057ec76f71c34b3
#
_cell.length_a   1.000
_cell.length_b   1.000
_cell.length_c   1.000
_cell.angle_alpha   90.00
_cell.angle_beta   90.00
_cell.angle_gamma   90.00
#
_symmetry.space_group_name_H-M   'P 1'
#
loop_
_entity.id
_entity.type
_entity.pdbx_description
1 polymer ?
#
loop_
_entity_poly.entity_id
_entity_poly.type
_entity_poly.pdbx_seq_one_letter_code
_entity_poly.pdbx_strand_id
1 'polypeptide(L)'
;CLVVGQVGSDTKLRIVNSFYVKYERKLPELAQDFCDYYRYLKDKRVIFYYDATFVGNDYATHNEKFYQIIAGVLRRNGWLVSEIYIGKPMNHLEKQLLINRMFKGHAQHMILINQDNNEDLIISIESAGVYNNGNDKRGEKLIETDEDQLQNRTDFSDAFDTVCIGAEKFPQTAVYMGGLSCYRGS
;
A
#
# COMPACT_ATOMS: atom_id res chain seq x y z
N CYS A 1 4.84 -6.73 2.07
CA CYS A 1 3.87 -5.90 2.79
C CYS A 1 2.73 -5.46 1.87
N LEU A 2 1.50 -5.37 2.39
CA LEU A 2 0.34 -4.74 1.77
C LEU A 2 -0.23 -3.72 2.73
N VAL A 3 -0.47 -2.50 2.27
CA VAL A 3 -1.16 -1.44 3.03
C VAL A 3 -2.53 -1.21 2.40
N VAL A 4 -3.56 -1.19 3.22
CA VAL A 4 -4.96 -1.06 2.78
C VAL A 4 -5.49 0.31 3.14
N GLY A 5 -5.86 1.08 2.13
CA GLY A 5 -6.45 2.40 2.28
C GLY A 5 -7.88 2.44 1.74
N GLN A 6 -8.69 3.29 2.34
CA GLN A 6 -10.05 3.61 1.89
C GLN A 6 -10.18 5.12 1.69
N VAL A 7 -10.58 5.53 0.50
CA VAL A 7 -10.92 6.92 0.22
C VAL A 7 -12.40 7.15 0.49
N GLY A 8 -12.69 8.09 1.38
CA GLY A 8 -14.07 8.49 1.69
C GLY A 8 -14.54 9.65 0.81
N SER A 9 -15.86 9.90 0.81
CA SER A 9 -16.47 11.07 0.15
C SER A 9 -16.02 12.41 0.76
N ASP A 10 -15.45 12.38 1.96
CA ASP A 10 -14.90 13.51 2.70
C ASP A 10 -13.43 13.82 2.35
N THR A 11 -12.94 13.31 1.22
CA THR A 11 -11.56 13.49 0.74
C THR A 11 -10.48 13.00 1.73
N LYS A 12 -10.80 12.01 2.57
CA LYS A 12 -9.84 11.41 3.49
C LYS A 12 -9.41 10.05 2.98
N LEU A 13 -8.10 9.83 2.95
CA LEU A 13 -7.50 8.52 2.78
C LEU A 13 -7.31 7.90 4.17
N ARG A 14 -8.13 6.91 4.47
CA ARG A 14 -8.03 6.16 5.73
C ARG A 14 -7.21 4.91 5.50
N ILE A 15 -6.07 4.81 6.14
CA ILE A 15 -5.28 3.58 6.20
C ILE A 15 -5.91 2.70 7.27
N VAL A 16 -6.58 1.66 6.84
CA VAL A 16 -7.41 0.83 7.71
C VAL A 16 -6.70 -0.41 8.21
N ASN A 17 -5.71 -0.91 7.45
CA ASN A 17 -4.95 -2.10 7.83
C ASN A 17 -3.63 -2.20 7.07
N SER A 18 -2.70 -2.96 7.63
CA SER A 18 -1.47 -3.38 6.95
C SER A 18 -1.20 -4.86 7.21
N PHE A 19 -0.70 -5.55 6.19
CA PHE A 19 -0.37 -6.98 6.23
C PHE A 19 1.10 -7.19 5.90
N TYR A 20 1.71 -8.11 6.61
CA TYR A 20 3.09 -8.49 6.39
C TYR A 20 3.28 -10.00 6.55
N VAL A 21 4.17 -10.57 5.74
CA VAL A 21 4.59 -11.97 5.88
C VAL A 21 6.10 -12.04 6.04
N LYS A 22 6.54 -12.84 7.01
CA LYS A 22 7.96 -13.14 7.24
C LYS A 22 8.46 -14.20 6.27
N TYR A 23 9.79 -14.29 6.17
CA TYR A 23 10.48 -15.37 5.46
C TYR A 23 9.88 -16.74 5.79
N GLU A 24 9.90 -17.59 4.82
CA GLU A 24 9.19 -18.83 4.53
C GLU A 24 7.79 -18.61 3.95
N ARG A 25 7.03 -17.59 4.36
CA ARG A 25 5.78 -17.21 3.71
C ARG A 25 6.06 -16.28 2.52
N LYS A 26 5.28 -16.43 1.46
CA LYS A 26 5.47 -15.76 0.18
C LYS A 26 4.32 -14.81 -0.16
N LEU A 27 4.40 -14.14 -1.30
CA LEU A 27 3.37 -13.21 -1.78
C LEU A 27 1.96 -13.82 -1.87
N PRO A 28 1.77 -15.10 -2.28
CA PRO A 28 0.44 -15.71 -2.27
C PRO A 28 -0.19 -15.74 -0.88
N GLU A 29 0.58 -16.07 0.17
CA GLU A 29 0.08 -16.12 1.55
C GLU A 29 -0.25 -14.71 2.07
N LEU A 30 0.54 -13.70 1.68
CA LEU A 30 0.24 -12.30 2.00
C LEU A 30 -1.11 -11.86 1.43
N ALA A 31 -1.35 -12.19 0.15
CA ALA A 31 -2.61 -11.88 -0.49
C ALA A 31 -3.78 -12.71 0.08
N GLN A 32 -3.51 -13.94 0.53
CA GLN A 32 -4.51 -14.77 1.19
C GLN A 32 -4.90 -14.21 2.56
N ASP A 33 -3.95 -13.74 3.37
CA ASP A 33 -4.23 -13.09 4.67
C ASP A 33 -5.18 -11.89 4.49
N PHE A 34 -4.98 -11.07 3.45
CA PHE A 34 -5.91 -10.00 3.10
C PHE A 34 -7.31 -10.55 2.79
N CYS A 35 -7.39 -11.60 1.96
CA CYS A 35 -8.67 -12.21 1.57
C CYS A 35 -9.41 -12.80 2.77
N ASP A 36 -8.70 -13.44 3.69
CA ASP A 36 -9.26 -14.07 4.88
C ASP A 36 -9.76 -13.03 5.88
N TYR A 37 -9.02 -11.94 6.05
CA TYR A 37 -9.43 -10.84 6.93
C TYR A 37 -10.72 -10.17 6.42
N TYR A 38 -10.79 -9.90 5.10
CA TYR A 38 -11.91 -9.22 4.48
C TYR A 38 -12.97 -10.18 3.89
N ARG A 39 -12.97 -11.46 4.26
CA ARG A 39 -13.86 -12.50 3.67
C ARG A 39 -15.34 -12.18 3.74
N TYR A 40 -15.76 -11.45 4.75
CA TYR A 40 -17.18 -11.12 4.99
C TYR A 40 -17.63 -9.82 4.32
N LEU A 41 -16.74 -9.10 3.66
CA LEU A 41 -17.15 -7.93 2.90
C LEU A 41 -18.06 -8.32 1.75
N LYS A 42 -19.20 -7.64 1.64
CA LYS A 42 -20.16 -7.84 0.55
C LYS A 42 -19.65 -7.27 -0.77
N ASP A 43 -19.01 -6.10 -0.71
CA ASP A 43 -18.38 -5.45 -1.86
C ASP A 43 -16.89 -5.79 -1.90
N LYS A 44 -16.54 -6.66 -2.84
CA LYS A 44 -15.16 -7.14 -3.02
C LYS A 44 -14.50 -6.46 -4.21
N ARG A 45 -14.50 -5.14 -4.22
CA ARG A 45 -13.77 -4.34 -5.22
C ARG A 45 -12.54 -3.71 -4.59
N VAL A 46 -11.41 -3.80 -5.29
CA VAL A 46 -10.15 -3.23 -4.83
C VAL A 46 -9.38 -2.63 -6.00
N ILE A 47 -8.70 -1.52 -5.74
CA ILE A 47 -7.71 -0.97 -6.64
C ILE A 47 -6.35 -1.33 -6.08
N PHE A 48 -5.56 -1.99 -6.89
CA PHE A 48 -4.23 -2.42 -6.53
C PHE A 48 -3.20 -1.52 -7.21
N TYR A 49 -2.63 -0.62 -6.42
CA TYR A 49 -1.52 0.23 -6.85
C TYR A 49 -0.20 -0.52 -6.72
N TYR A 50 0.63 -0.44 -7.74
CA TYR A 50 1.96 -1.02 -7.72
C TYR A 50 2.94 -0.16 -8.55
N ASP A 51 4.19 -0.16 -8.16
CA ASP A 51 5.27 0.55 -8.82
C ASP A 51 6.18 -0.38 -9.64
N ALA A 52 7.29 0.16 -10.16
CA ALA A 52 8.23 -0.58 -10.99
C ALA A 52 8.89 -1.77 -10.26
N THR A 53 8.96 -1.77 -8.93
CA THR A 53 9.55 -2.87 -8.16
C THR A 53 8.70 -4.14 -8.25
N PHE A 54 7.37 -3.99 -8.30
CA PHE A 54 6.42 -5.09 -8.47
C PHE A 54 6.26 -5.60 -9.92
N VAL A 55 6.91 -4.95 -10.89
CA VAL A 55 6.98 -5.44 -12.27
C VAL A 55 8.07 -6.52 -12.43
N GLY A 56 8.95 -6.70 -11.42
CA GLY A 56 9.92 -7.78 -11.37
C GLY A 56 9.27 -9.16 -11.44
N ASN A 57 10.02 -10.16 -11.89
CA ASN A 57 9.56 -11.54 -12.02
C ASN A 57 9.95 -12.35 -10.78
N ASP A 58 9.02 -13.18 -10.31
CA ASP A 58 9.33 -14.23 -9.35
C ASP A 58 9.84 -15.48 -10.10
N TYR A 59 11.12 -15.76 -10.00
CA TYR A 59 11.73 -16.93 -10.63
C TYR A 59 11.24 -18.26 -10.04
N ALA A 60 10.71 -18.25 -8.82
CA ALA A 60 10.16 -19.45 -8.18
C ALA A 60 8.76 -19.83 -8.72
N THR A 61 8.05 -18.90 -9.35
CA THR A 61 6.69 -19.08 -9.87
C THR A 61 6.61 -18.95 -11.39
N HIS A 62 7.53 -19.57 -12.13
CA HIS A 62 7.53 -19.60 -13.60
C HIS A 62 7.53 -18.22 -14.29
N ASN A 63 8.25 -17.25 -13.75
CA ASN A 63 8.36 -15.89 -14.27
C ASN A 63 7.06 -15.04 -14.19
N GLU A 64 6.11 -15.38 -13.33
CA GLU A 64 5.01 -14.47 -13.06
C GLU A 64 5.52 -13.19 -12.38
N LYS A 65 4.93 -12.07 -12.73
CA LYS A 65 5.26 -10.79 -12.11
C LYS A 65 4.65 -10.71 -10.71
N PHE A 66 5.33 -10.07 -9.78
CA PHE A 66 4.88 -9.99 -8.39
C PHE A 66 3.44 -9.46 -8.26
N TYR A 67 3.09 -8.41 -9.01
CA TYR A 67 1.72 -7.87 -8.99
C TYR A 67 0.68 -8.86 -9.50
N GLN A 68 1.03 -9.70 -10.49
CA GLN A 68 0.12 -10.72 -11.05
C GLN A 68 -0.17 -11.83 -10.05
N ILE A 69 0.83 -12.21 -9.25
CA ILE A 69 0.67 -13.20 -8.18
C ILE A 69 -0.38 -12.71 -7.17
N ILE A 70 -0.23 -11.48 -6.66
CA ILE A 70 -1.17 -10.89 -5.71
C ILE A 70 -2.55 -10.77 -6.33
N ALA A 71 -2.66 -10.12 -7.49
CA ALA A 71 -3.94 -9.94 -8.17
C ALA A 71 -4.62 -11.27 -8.51
N GLY A 72 -3.85 -12.30 -8.86
CA GLY A 72 -4.34 -13.65 -9.11
C GLY A 72 -4.98 -14.30 -7.88
N VAL A 73 -4.35 -14.17 -6.71
CA VAL A 73 -4.93 -14.67 -5.44
C VAL A 73 -6.22 -13.92 -5.11
N LEU A 74 -6.21 -12.59 -5.20
CA LEU A 74 -7.39 -11.76 -4.95
C LEU A 74 -8.57 -12.19 -5.84
N ARG A 75 -8.34 -12.33 -7.15
CA ARG A 75 -9.38 -12.74 -8.11
C ARG A 75 -9.94 -14.14 -7.82
N ARG A 76 -9.09 -15.10 -7.46
CA ARG A 76 -9.52 -16.45 -7.05
C ARG A 76 -10.41 -16.44 -5.80
N ASN A 77 -10.25 -15.43 -4.93
CA ASN A 77 -11.10 -15.21 -3.75
C ASN A 77 -12.31 -14.31 -4.02
N GLY A 78 -12.63 -14.07 -5.30
CA GLY A 78 -13.84 -13.34 -5.73
C GLY A 78 -13.70 -11.81 -5.70
N TRP A 79 -12.48 -11.28 -5.62
CA TRP A 79 -12.26 -9.84 -5.69
C TRP A 79 -12.24 -9.34 -7.15
N LEU A 80 -12.89 -8.23 -7.39
CA LEU A 80 -12.71 -7.44 -8.62
C LEU A 80 -11.52 -6.51 -8.43
N VAL A 81 -10.44 -6.79 -9.14
CA VAL A 81 -9.17 -6.08 -8.98
C VAL A 81 -8.92 -5.17 -10.16
N SER A 82 -8.84 -3.86 -9.89
CA SER A 82 -8.35 -2.86 -10.83
C SER A 82 -6.87 -2.62 -10.57
N GLU A 83 -6.01 -3.04 -11.48
CA GLU A 83 -4.56 -2.87 -11.36
C GLU A 83 -4.13 -1.53 -11.93
N ILE A 84 -3.42 -0.73 -11.14
CA ILE A 84 -2.92 0.58 -11.54
C ILE A 84 -1.41 0.65 -11.32
N TYR A 85 -0.67 0.73 -12.42
CA TYR A 85 0.76 0.98 -12.41
C TYR A 85 1.04 2.46 -12.16
N ILE A 86 1.69 2.79 -11.04
CA ILE A 86 1.99 4.18 -10.68
C ILE A 86 3.33 4.70 -11.22
N GLY A 87 4.05 3.87 -11.96
CA GLY A 87 5.30 4.27 -12.62
C GLY A 87 6.55 3.91 -11.83
N LYS A 88 7.63 4.62 -12.13
CA LYS A 88 8.88 4.51 -11.40
C LYS A 88 8.74 5.15 -10.02
N PRO A 89 9.50 4.67 -9.02
CA PRO A 89 9.51 5.29 -7.71
C PRO A 89 9.75 6.81 -7.82
N MET A 90 8.94 7.57 -7.08
CA MET A 90 9.09 9.02 -7.01
C MET A 90 10.40 9.37 -6.30
N ASN A 91 11.01 10.50 -6.65
CA ASN A 91 12.14 11.03 -5.91
C ASN A 91 11.78 11.17 -4.42
N HIS A 92 12.69 10.79 -3.53
CA HIS A 92 12.44 10.76 -2.09
C HIS A 92 11.96 12.11 -1.53
N LEU A 93 12.57 13.21 -1.96
CA LEU A 93 12.17 14.55 -1.51
C LEU A 93 10.74 14.90 -1.95
N GLU A 94 10.41 14.66 -3.22
CA GLU A 94 9.07 14.91 -3.75
C GLU A 94 8.02 14.05 -3.02
N LYS A 95 8.36 12.78 -2.76
CA LYS A 95 7.51 11.85 -2.04
C LYS A 95 7.24 12.32 -0.62
N GLN A 96 8.29 12.71 0.11
CA GLN A 96 8.18 13.23 1.48
C GLN A 96 7.34 14.52 1.51
N LEU A 97 7.56 15.44 0.58
CA LEU A 97 6.76 16.67 0.49
C LEU A 97 5.28 16.36 0.23
N LEU A 98 4.99 15.42 -0.67
CA LEU A 98 3.63 15.01 -0.96
C LEU A 98 2.95 14.44 0.30
N ILE A 99 3.57 13.45 0.94
CA ILE A 99 3.01 12.78 2.12
C ILE A 99 2.82 13.75 3.29
N ASN A 100 3.79 14.63 3.53
CA ASN A 100 3.65 15.68 4.54
C ASN A 100 2.50 16.64 4.26
N ARG A 101 2.26 16.99 2.98
CA ARG A 101 1.10 17.79 2.60
C ARG A 101 -0.21 17.03 2.82
N MET A 102 -0.24 15.74 2.54
CA MET A 102 -1.41 14.88 2.78
C MET A 102 -1.72 14.80 4.29
N PHE A 103 -0.73 14.59 5.14
CA PHE A 103 -0.93 14.60 6.60
C PHE A 103 -1.44 15.94 7.13
N LYS A 104 -1.02 17.07 6.54
CA LYS A 104 -1.47 18.40 6.91
C LYS A 104 -2.82 18.81 6.29
N GLY A 105 -3.42 17.95 5.47
CA GLY A 105 -4.64 18.28 4.74
C GLY A 105 -4.45 19.33 3.64
N HIS A 106 -3.23 19.50 3.14
CA HIS A 106 -2.88 20.45 2.08
C HIS A 106 -2.71 19.78 0.70
N ALA A 107 -3.27 18.58 0.54
CA ALA A 107 -3.32 17.81 -0.70
C ALA A 107 -4.78 17.45 -1.00
N GLN A 108 -5.04 16.71 -2.09
CA GLN A 108 -6.39 16.29 -2.45
C GLN A 108 -6.99 15.38 -1.38
N HIS A 109 -6.16 14.51 -0.76
CA HIS A 109 -6.59 13.62 0.30
C HIS A 109 -5.81 13.88 1.59
N MET A 110 -6.53 13.96 2.71
CA MET A 110 -5.92 13.98 4.04
C MET A 110 -5.75 12.55 4.56
N ILE A 111 -4.55 12.20 5.04
CA ILE A 111 -4.28 10.88 5.59
C ILE A 111 -4.76 10.77 7.03
N LEU A 112 -5.46 9.66 7.32
CA LEU A 112 -5.77 9.18 8.66
C LEU A 112 -5.31 7.72 8.77
N ILE A 113 -4.69 7.35 9.87
CA ILE A 113 -4.22 5.98 10.11
C ILE A 113 -4.99 5.39 11.29
N ASN A 114 -5.59 4.21 11.10
CA ASN A 114 -6.15 3.43 12.19
C ASN A 114 -5.01 2.81 13.00
N GLN A 115 -4.83 3.25 14.23
CA GLN A 115 -3.72 2.84 15.08
C GLN A 115 -3.76 1.34 15.41
N ASP A 116 -4.95 0.80 15.72
CA ASP A 116 -5.10 -0.57 16.22
C ASP A 116 -4.61 -1.66 15.26
N ASN A 117 -4.69 -1.39 13.95
CA ASN A 117 -4.31 -2.35 12.90
C ASN A 117 -3.03 -1.98 12.15
N ASN A 118 -2.33 -0.92 12.55
CA ASN A 118 -1.20 -0.37 11.81
C ASN A 118 -0.04 0.03 12.73
N GLU A 119 0.13 -0.62 13.87
CA GLU A 119 1.20 -0.29 14.83
C GLU A 119 2.58 -0.37 14.18
N ASP A 120 2.90 -1.49 13.53
CA ASP A 120 4.19 -1.68 12.84
C ASP A 120 4.38 -0.68 11.69
N LEU A 121 3.30 -0.35 10.97
CA LEU A 121 3.34 0.67 9.93
C LEU A 121 3.67 2.06 10.51
N ILE A 122 3.03 2.44 11.62
CA ILE A 122 3.26 3.73 12.27
C ILE A 122 4.71 3.84 12.73
N ILE A 123 5.22 2.79 13.39
CA ILE A 123 6.63 2.74 13.82
C ILE A 123 7.57 2.87 12.62
N SER A 124 7.27 2.16 11.51
CA SER A 124 8.07 2.24 10.29
C SER A 124 8.07 3.65 9.69
N ILE A 125 6.93 4.35 9.69
CA ILE A 125 6.85 5.73 9.20
C ILE A 125 7.62 6.69 10.12
N GLU A 126 7.48 6.55 11.43
CA GLU A 126 8.15 7.41 12.42
C GLU A 126 9.67 7.18 12.46
N SER A 127 10.09 5.94 12.20
CA SER A 127 11.51 5.56 12.12
C SER A 127 12.17 5.94 10.81
N ALA A 128 11.39 6.31 9.79
CA ALA A 128 11.90 6.74 8.49
C ALA A 128 12.71 8.02 8.62
N GLY A 129 14.00 7.88 8.91
CA GLY A 129 14.91 8.96 9.23
C GLY A 129 15.21 9.87 8.04
N VAL A 130 15.29 11.16 8.30
CA VAL A 130 15.84 12.16 7.36
C VAL A 130 17.35 12.26 7.63
N TYR A 131 18.15 11.65 6.78
CA TYR A 131 19.61 11.77 6.89
C TYR A 131 20.08 13.03 6.15
N ASN A 132 20.98 13.79 6.75
CA ASN A 132 21.63 15.00 6.26
C ASN A 132 21.41 15.33 4.78
N ASN A 133 20.65 16.40 4.50
CA ASN A 133 20.42 17.00 3.17
C ASN A 133 19.57 16.21 2.16
N GLY A 134 18.71 15.35 2.58
CA GLY A 134 17.73 14.67 1.72
C GLY A 134 17.87 13.15 1.79
N ASN A 135 16.93 12.55 2.39
CA ASN A 135 16.38 11.22 2.22
C ASN A 135 17.34 10.12 1.74
N ASP A 136 18.22 9.70 2.58
CA ASP A 136 19.00 8.50 2.35
C ASP A 136 18.46 7.36 3.24
N LYS A 137 17.62 6.50 2.65
CA LYS A 137 17.12 5.27 3.29
C LYS A 137 18.23 4.23 3.55
N ARG A 138 19.49 4.52 3.24
CA ARG A 138 20.63 3.61 3.52
C ARG A 138 20.79 3.32 5.00
N GLY A 139 20.46 4.29 5.87
CA GLY A 139 20.47 4.08 7.33
C GLY A 139 19.42 3.09 7.79
N GLU A 140 18.25 3.09 7.17
CA GLU A 140 17.16 2.15 7.45
C GLU A 140 17.54 0.71 7.05
N LYS A 141 18.19 0.53 5.88
CA LYS A 141 18.64 -0.79 5.42
C LYS A 141 19.68 -1.45 6.31
N LEU A 142 20.45 -0.68 7.08
CA LEU A 142 21.40 -1.22 8.06
C LEU A 142 20.68 -1.81 9.28
N ILE A 143 19.48 -1.33 9.59
CA ILE A 143 18.64 -1.81 10.70
C ILE A 143 17.81 -3.05 10.25
N GLU A 144 17.59 -3.23 8.95
CA GLU A 144 16.87 -4.39 8.38
C GLU A 144 17.57 -5.75 8.61
N THR A 145 18.84 -5.75 9.06
CA THR A 145 19.59 -6.99 9.33
C THR A 145 19.21 -7.65 10.65
N ASP A 146 18.46 -6.97 11.50
CA ASP A 146 18.04 -7.50 12.80
C ASP A 146 16.65 -8.14 12.64
N GLU A 147 16.59 -9.49 12.63
CA GLU A 147 15.36 -10.26 12.40
C GLU A 147 14.24 -9.96 13.41
N ASP A 148 14.60 -9.40 14.59
CA ASP A 148 13.66 -9.08 15.66
C ASP A 148 12.99 -7.70 15.51
N GLN A 149 13.46 -6.86 14.58
CA GLN A 149 12.95 -5.49 14.40
C GLN A 149 12.13 -5.30 13.11
N LEU A 150 11.09 -6.11 12.95
CA LEU A 150 10.16 -6.03 11.81
C LEU A 150 9.60 -4.64 11.57
N GLN A 151 9.29 -3.92 12.64
CA GLN A 151 8.73 -2.58 12.61
C GLN A 151 9.66 -1.53 12.00
N ASN A 152 10.97 -1.78 11.97
CA ASN A 152 11.96 -0.87 11.40
C ASN A 152 12.20 -1.10 9.91
N ARG A 153 11.49 -2.05 9.29
CA ARG A 153 11.66 -2.35 7.86
C ARG A 153 11.01 -1.30 6.98
N THR A 154 11.71 -0.94 5.93
CA THR A 154 11.23 0.02 4.91
C THR A 154 10.03 -0.49 4.12
N ASP A 155 9.74 -1.79 4.15
CA ASP A 155 8.65 -2.43 3.40
C ASP A 155 7.27 -1.83 3.71
N PHE A 156 7.02 -1.49 4.98
CA PHE A 156 5.75 -0.86 5.38
C PHE A 156 5.65 0.57 4.86
N SER A 157 6.69 1.37 5.04
CA SER A 157 6.72 2.76 4.58
C SER A 157 6.68 2.85 3.05
N ASP A 158 7.32 1.93 2.33
CA ASP A 158 7.28 1.91 0.86
C ASP A 158 5.90 1.50 0.33
N ALA A 159 5.23 0.53 0.95
CA ALA A 159 3.87 0.15 0.60
C ALA A 159 2.86 1.27 0.93
N PHE A 160 3.04 1.96 2.05
CA PHE A 160 2.26 3.14 2.43
C PHE A 160 2.43 4.28 1.41
N ASP A 161 3.67 4.59 1.04
CA ASP A 161 3.99 5.58 0.04
C ASP A 161 3.27 5.29 -1.30
N THR A 162 3.27 4.02 -1.70
CA THR A 162 2.61 3.55 -2.93
C THR A 162 1.10 3.81 -2.89
N VAL A 163 0.44 3.52 -1.77
CA VAL A 163 -1.00 3.79 -1.58
C VAL A 163 -1.27 5.30 -1.60
N CYS A 164 -0.47 6.10 -0.92
CA CYS A 164 -0.63 7.56 -0.88
C CYS A 164 -0.46 8.20 -2.27
N ILE A 165 0.61 7.82 -2.99
CA ILE A 165 0.86 8.31 -4.36
C ILE A 165 -0.27 7.84 -5.29
N GLY A 166 -0.68 6.59 -5.16
CA GLY A 166 -1.77 6.03 -5.95
C GLY A 166 -3.07 6.80 -5.76
N ALA A 167 -3.48 7.03 -4.52
CA ALA A 167 -4.70 7.76 -4.20
C ALA A 167 -4.66 9.22 -4.69
N GLU A 168 -3.50 9.89 -4.57
CA GLU A 168 -3.37 11.31 -4.89
C GLU A 168 -3.23 11.56 -6.40
N LYS A 169 -2.45 10.74 -7.11
CA LYS A 169 -2.15 10.96 -8.54
C LYS A 169 -3.06 10.20 -9.51
N PHE A 170 -3.71 9.15 -9.02
CA PHE A 170 -4.60 8.31 -9.82
C PHE A 170 -5.98 8.25 -9.16
N PRO A 171 -6.68 9.41 -9.07
CA PRO A 171 -7.99 9.46 -8.43
C PRO A 171 -8.97 8.53 -9.13
N GLN A 172 -9.81 7.92 -8.34
CA GLN A 172 -10.69 6.79 -8.63
C GLN A 172 -11.86 7.08 -9.58
N THR A 173 -11.70 7.91 -10.57
CA THR A 173 -12.72 8.09 -11.60
C THR A 173 -13.03 6.82 -12.39
N ALA A 174 -12.07 5.88 -12.46
CA ALA A 174 -12.25 4.62 -13.18
C ALA A 174 -13.25 3.65 -12.53
N VAL A 175 -13.51 3.74 -11.23
CA VAL A 175 -14.49 2.88 -10.54
C VAL A 175 -15.92 3.34 -10.81
N TYR A 176 -16.09 4.61 -11.17
CA TYR A 176 -17.42 5.17 -11.48
C TYR A 176 -17.82 5.03 -12.95
N MET A 177 -16.89 4.68 -13.85
CA MET A 177 -17.20 4.55 -15.29
C MET A 177 -17.80 3.20 -15.70
N GLY A 178 -17.81 2.22 -14.83
CA GLY A 178 -18.60 1.00 -14.98
C GLY A 178 -19.95 1.18 -14.32
N GLY A 179 -20.88 1.88 -14.95
CA GLY A 179 -22.18 2.24 -14.43
C GLY A 179 -22.73 1.29 -13.38
N LEU A 180 -22.97 1.82 -12.23
CA LEU A 180 -24.06 1.57 -11.30
C LEU A 180 -23.65 2.10 -9.93
N SER A 181 -24.24 3.25 -9.68
CA SER A 181 -24.82 3.65 -8.40
C SER A 181 -23.96 3.52 -7.14
N CYS A 182 -23.58 4.67 -6.70
CA CYS A 182 -23.98 5.13 -5.37
C CYS A 182 -23.69 4.21 -4.20
N TYR A 183 -22.58 4.41 -3.56
CA TYR A 183 -22.60 4.37 -2.11
C TYR A 183 -22.72 5.80 -1.57
N ARG A 184 -23.94 6.28 -1.45
CA ARG A 184 -24.32 7.20 -0.38
C ARG A 184 -24.56 6.32 0.83
N GLY A 185 -23.55 6.18 1.67
CA GLY A 185 -23.73 5.74 3.04
C GLY A 185 -24.22 6.94 3.84
N SER A 186 -25.44 6.87 4.29
CA SER A 186 -25.97 7.67 5.37
C SER A 186 -25.21 7.40 6.66
#